data_d10e8862de1693bf205e9995fc2ff927
#
_entry.id   d10e8862de1693bf205e9995fc2ff927
#
_cell.length_a   1.000
_cell.length_b   1.000
_cell.length_c   1.000
_cell.angle_alpha   90.00
_cell.angle_beta   90.00
_cell.angle_gamma   90.00
#
_symmetry.space_group_name_H-M   'P 1'
#
loop_
_entity.id
_entity.type
_entity.pdbx_description
1 polymer ?
#
loop_
_entity_poly.entity_id
_entity_poly.type
_entity_poly.pdbx_seq_one_letter_code
_entity_poly.pdbx_strand_id
1 'polypeptide(L)'
;MDKRVLRERMRRKRRQLMIRKIMKLTTIVIAAIFLVVLVFRGIIRPIAENLGKGSGTASTVEAQAEPQEADTTAAVRIPVKGSDDSAKVASKTVGWQQDTVGTWYQNADGSYYADGLMDIDGKTYYFDKDGYVTTGWVTVEGKDLWFNDDGTLDSTKVRPMVALTFDDGPGERTGELLDCLEQYGAHATFFMQGVNLEKYADQNYPARMLEIGCELGNHSYSHLNMREQSEETIRQEFDKVDELVKASAGVETSVVRFPYGSYDENVLSIVNKPSFMWDIDT
;
A
#
# COMPACT_ATOMS: atom_id res chain seq x y z
N MET A 1 -23.63 35.53 -2.10
CA MET A 1 -23.85 34.12 -2.45
C MET A 1 -23.50 33.30 -1.22
N ASP A 2 -24.44 32.53 -0.70
CA ASP A 2 -24.29 31.82 0.59
C ASP A 2 -23.17 30.77 0.48
N LYS A 3 -22.21 30.81 1.42
CA LYS A 3 -21.08 29.86 1.49
C LYS A 3 -21.53 28.39 1.58
N ARG A 4 -22.71 28.14 2.12
CA ARG A 4 -23.34 26.80 2.17
C ARG A 4 -23.69 26.28 0.78
N VAL A 5 -24.32 27.11 -0.06
CA VAL A 5 -24.71 26.72 -1.44
C VAL A 5 -23.49 26.44 -2.31
N LEU A 6 -22.38 27.21 -2.11
CA LEU A 6 -21.13 27.00 -2.83
C LEU A 6 -20.48 25.66 -2.46
N ARG A 7 -20.46 25.31 -1.16
CA ARG A 7 -19.94 24.02 -0.66
C ARG A 7 -20.74 22.83 -1.19
N GLU A 8 -22.07 22.92 -1.22
CA GLU A 8 -22.90 21.86 -1.81
C GLU A 8 -22.66 21.67 -3.30
N ARG A 9 -22.54 22.76 -4.07
CA ARG A 9 -22.21 22.68 -5.50
C ARG A 9 -20.85 22.04 -5.76
N MET A 10 -19.86 22.35 -4.92
CA MET A 10 -18.53 21.75 -5.01
C MET A 10 -18.55 20.24 -4.65
N ARG A 11 -19.28 19.85 -3.59
CA ARG A 11 -19.49 18.43 -3.24
C ARG A 11 -20.19 17.64 -4.36
N ARG A 12 -21.23 18.21 -4.99
CA ARG A 12 -21.92 17.56 -6.13
C ARG A 12 -20.99 17.41 -7.35
N LYS A 13 -20.18 18.41 -7.69
CA LYS A 13 -19.19 18.31 -8.77
C LYS A 13 -18.12 17.26 -8.49
N ARG A 14 -17.58 17.20 -7.26
CA ARG A 14 -16.59 16.17 -6.85
C ARG A 14 -17.20 14.76 -6.93
N ARG A 15 -18.43 14.56 -6.43
CA ARG A 15 -19.15 13.28 -6.53
C ARG A 15 -19.33 12.84 -8.00
N GLN A 16 -19.73 13.74 -8.88
CA GLN A 16 -19.87 13.43 -10.30
C GLN A 16 -18.55 13.07 -10.98
N LEU A 17 -17.46 13.75 -10.62
CA LEU A 17 -16.12 13.41 -11.12
C LEU A 17 -15.62 12.05 -10.61
N MET A 18 -15.89 11.72 -9.35
CA MET A 18 -15.54 10.43 -8.76
C MET A 18 -16.34 9.28 -9.42
N ILE A 19 -17.65 9.44 -9.58
CA ILE A 19 -18.49 8.46 -10.29
C ILE A 19 -17.98 8.22 -11.72
N ARG A 20 -17.60 9.28 -12.45
CA ARG A 20 -17.02 9.13 -13.79
C ARG A 20 -15.67 8.40 -13.80
N LYS A 21 -14.82 8.62 -12.79
CA LYS A 21 -13.54 7.88 -12.64
C LYS A 21 -13.80 6.41 -12.34
N ILE A 22 -14.71 6.10 -11.41
CA ILE A 22 -15.09 4.73 -11.06
C ILE A 22 -15.68 4.01 -12.28
N MET A 23 -16.60 4.63 -13.01
CA MET A 23 -17.18 4.06 -14.23
C MET A 23 -16.12 3.76 -15.30
N LYS A 24 -15.12 4.62 -15.47
CA LYS A 24 -14.00 4.36 -16.40
C LYS A 24 -13.14 3.19 -15.93
N LEU A 25 -12.85 3.14 -14.61
CA LEU A 25 -12.03 2.06 -14.04
C LEU A 25 -12.75 0.71 -14.14
N THR A 26 -14.05 0.65 -13.84
CA THR A 26 -14.85 -0.58 -13.98
C THR A 26 -14.92 -1.06 -15.44
N THR A 27 -15.02 -0.15 -16.40
CA THR A 27 -15.00 -0.52 -17.82
C THR A 27 -13.66 -1.13 -18.23
N ILE A 28 -12.54 -0.57 -17.75
CA ILE A 28 -11.19 -1.09 -18.02
C ILE A 28 -11.01 -2.47 -17.37
N VAL A 29 -11.46 -2.65 -16.12
CA VAL A 29 -11.36 -3.94 -15.41
C VAL A 29 -12.20 -5.01 -16.10
N ILE A 30 -13.43 -4.69 -16.55
CA ILE A 30 -14.29 -5.63 -17.28
C ILE A 30 -13.65 -6.02 -18.62
N ALA A 31 -13.05 -5.05 -19.34
CA ALA A 31 -12.35 -5.33 -20.60
C ALA A 31 -11.11 -6.23 -20.36
N ALA A 32 -10.35 -6.00 -19.29
CA ALA A 32 -9.20 -6.82 -18.93
C ALA A 32 -9.62 -8.25 -18.56
N ILE A 33 -10.68 -8.42 -17.76
CA ILE A 33 -11.22 -9.75 -17.41
C ILE A 33 -11.68 -10.48 -18.68
N PHE A 34 -12.36 -9.78 -19.61
CA PHE A 34 -12.82 -10.37 -20.86
C PHE A 34 -11.63 -10.84 -21.73
N LEU A 35 -10.56 -10.04 -21.77
CA LEU A 35 -9.32 -10.41 -22.48
C LEU A 35 -8.66 -11.66 -21.85
N VAL A 36 -8.58 -11.72 -20.53
CA VAL A 36 -8.04 -12.89 -19.80
C VAL A 36 -8.88 -14.14 -20.08
N VAL A 37 -10.20 -14.02 -20.08
CA VAL A 37 -11.11 -15.14 -20.41
C VAL A 37 -10.93 -15.62 -21.85
N LEU A 38 -10.72 -14.71 -22.80
CA LEU A 38 -10.45 -15.06 -24.20
C LEU A 38 -9.10 -15.79 -24.35
N VAL A 39 -8.05 -15.31 -23.67
CA VAL A 39 -6.72 -15.94 -23.66
C VAL A 39 -6.81 -17.32 -22.99
N PHE A 40 -7.53 -17.44 -21.87
CA PHE A 40 -7.73 -18.71 -21.18
C PHE A 40 -8.51 -19.74 -22.03
N ARG A 41 -9.51 -19.29 -22.76
CA ARG A 41 -10.27 -20.15 -23.70
C ARG A 41 -9.48 -20.55 -24.95
N GLY A 42 -8.60 -19.65 -25.43
CA GLY A 42 -7.83 -19.89 -26.66
C GLY A 42 -6.57 -20.73 -26.46
N ILE A 43 -5.89 -20.59 -25.31
CA ILE A 43 -4.56 -21.18 -25.07
C ILE A 43 -4.60 -22.39 -24.14
N ILE A 44 -5.47 -22.43 -23.13
CA ILE A 44 -5.43 -23.44 -22.07
C ILE A 44 -6.35 -24.64 -22.34
N ARG A 45 -7.45 -24.46 -23.07
CA ARG A 45 -8.31 -25.59 -23.44
C ARG A 45 -7.60 -26.72 -24.21
N PRO A 46 -6.72 -26.45 -25.17
CA PRO A 46 -6.00 -27.53 -25.87
C PRO A 46 -4.91 -28.21 -25.02
N ILE A 47 -4.47 -27.60 -23.90
CA ILE A 47 -3.44 -28.15 -23.02
C ILE A 47 -4.06 -29.07 -21.95
N ALA A 48 -5.27 -28.78 -21.48
CA ALA A 48 -5.95 -29.55 -20.44
C ALA A 48 -6.47 -30.94 -20.95
N GLU A 49 -6.74 -31.08 -22.24
CA GLU A 49 -7.19 -32.36 -22.83
C GLU A 49 -6.04 -33.39 -22.99
N ASN A 50 -4.78 -32.96 -22.86
CA ASN A 50 -3.61 -33.83 -23.01
C ASN A 50 -2.95 -34.25 -21.67
N LEU A 51 -3.43 -33.81 -20.50
CA LEU A 51 -2.83 -34.06 -19.18
C LEU A 51 -3.67 -34.93 -18.23
N GLY A 52 -4.67 -35.59 -18.73
CA GLY A 52 -5.57 -36.44 -17.96
C GLY A 52 -5.18 -37.93 -17.91
N LYS A 53 -3.97 -38.30 -17.50
CA LYS A 53 -3.64 -39.65 -17.01
C LYS A 53 -2.33 -39.62 -16.22
N GLY A 54 -2.43 -39.63 -14.89
CA GLY A 54 -1.28 -39.85 -14.01
C GLY A 54 -1.66 -39.65 -12.54
N SER A 55 -1.87 -40.78 -11.89
CA SER A 55 -2.17 -40.93 -10.45
C SER A 55 -0.98 -40.57 -9.57
N GLY A 56 -1.25 -40.03 -8.34
CA GLY A 56 -0.35 -40.28 -7.21
C GLY A 56 -0.11 -39.18 -6.21
N THR A 57 -0.73 -39.34 -5.05
CA THR A 57 -0.29 -39.01 -3.68
C THR A 57 -0.05 -37.55 -3.25
N ALA A 58 -0.90 -37.13 -2.33
CA ALA A 58 -0.77 -35.95 -1.48
C ALA A 58 0.43 -36.06 -0.51
N SER A 59 1.22 -34.97 -0.42
CA SER A 59 2.13 -34.74 0.69
C SER A 59 1.89 -33.33 1.20
N THR A 60 1.48 -33.28 2.46
CA THR A 60 1.43 -32.05 3.31
C THR A 60 2.82 -31.47 3.46
N VAL A 61 2.99 -30.20 3.11
CA VAL A 61 4.20 -29.43 3.40
C VAL A 61 3.81 -28.24 4.29
N GLU A 62 4.34 -28.27 5.51
CA GLU A 62 4.32 -27.15 6.45
C GLU A 62 5.06 -25.94 5.83
N ALA A 63 4.41 -24.79 5.87
CA ALA A 63 5.01 -23.54 5.44
C ALA A 63 5.90 -22.97 6.55
N GLN A 64 7.21 -23.16 6.42
CA GLN A 64 8.20 -22.33 7.13
C GLN A 64 8.47 -21.09 6.26
N ALA A 65 8.25 -19.91 6.85
CA ALA A 65 8.62 -18.64 6.22
C ALA A 65 10.14 -18.45 6.34
N GLU A 66 10.85 -18.68 5.24
CA GLU A 66 12.23 -18.21 5.08
C GLU A 66 12.25 -16.75 4.60
N PRO A 67 13.27 -15.95 4.99
CA PRO A 67 13.43 -14.59 4.50
C PRO A 67 13.66 -14.63 2.99
N GLN A 68 12.80 -13.95 2.22
CA GLN A 68 13.01 -13.79 0.79
C GLN A 68 14.29 -13.00 0.56
N GLU A 69 15.31 -13.67 0.01
CA GLU A 69 16.39 -13.00 -0.69
C GLU A 69 15.81 -12.13 -1.81
N ALA A 70 16.25 -10.88 -1.88
CA ALA A 70 15.82 -9.94 -2.90
C ALA A 70 16.25 -10.47 -4.28
N ASP A 71 15.28 -11.02 -5.03
CA ASP A 71 15.44 -11.34 -6.43
C ASP A 71 15.64 -10.04 -7.22
N THR A 72 16.90 -9.73 -7.53
CA THR A 72 17.34 -8.56 -8.29
C THR A 72 17.22 -8.76 -9.80
N THR A 73 16.34 -9.62 -10.27
CA THR A 73 15.99 -9.67 -11.71
C THR A 73 15.02 -8.52 -12.04
N ALA A 74 15.52 -7.28 -11.92
CA ALA A 74 14.85 -6.12 -12.50
C ALA A 74 14.95 -6.24 -14.03
N ALA A 75 13.80 -6.14 -14.70
CA ALA A 75 13.75 -6.16 -16.15
C ALA A 75 14.68 -5.08 -16.73
N VAL A 76 15.72 -5.51 -17.43
CA VAL A 76 16.64 -4.62 -18.15
C VAL A 76 15.82 -3.82 -19.15
N ARG A 77 15.65 -2.53 -18.91
CA ARG A 77 14.99 -1.65 -19.89
C ARG A 77 15.96 -1.30 -21.01
N ILE A 78 15.46 -1.34 -22.23
CA ILE A 78 16.23 -1.02 -23.44
C ILE A 78 16.62 0.47 -23.40
N PRO A 79 17.89 0.83 -23.73
CA PRO A 79 18.31 2.22 -23.80
C PRO A 79 17.41 3.05 -24.72
N VAL A 80 16.91 4.17 -24.23
CA VAL A 80 16.16 5.12 -25.05
C VAL A 80 17.15 5.98 -25.80
N LYS A 81 16.99 6.09 -27.15
CA LYS A 81 17.78 6.98 -27.97
C LYS A 81 17.32 8.41 -27.66
N GLY A 82 18.26 9.27 -27.22
CA GLY A 82 17.99 10.67 -26.94
C GLY A 82 17.37 11.39 -28.14
N SER A 83 16.34 12.20 -27.91
CA SER A 83 15.80 13.13 -28.88
C SER A 83 16.67 14.40 -28.94
N ASP A 84 16.74 15.06 -30.09
CA ASP A 84 17.61 16.21 -30.40
C ASP A 84 17.38 17.47 -29.52
N ASP A 85 16.43 17.45 -28.57
CA ASP A 85 16.09 18.58 -27.72
C ASP A 85 16.72 18.55 -26.31
N SER A 86 17.54 17.55 -26.01
CA SER A 86 18.20 17.49 -24.70
C SER A 86 19.48 18.32 -24.73
N ALA A 87 19.72 19.09 -23.68
CA ALA A 87 20.97 19.86 -23.45
C ALA A 87 22.25 18.99 -23.33
N LYS A 88 22.11 17.66 -23.51
CA LYS A 88 23.22 16.71 -23.63
C LYS A 88 23.87 16.87 -24.97
N VAL A 89 24.93 17.64 -25.00
CA VAL A 89 25.83 17.71 -26.17
C VAL A 89 26.31 16.29 -26.41
N ALA A 90 26.05 15.73 -27.60
CA ALA A 90 26.51 14.41 -27.99
C ALA A 90 28.04 14.34 -27.81
N SER A 91 28.46 13.82 -26.67
CA SER A 91 29.88 13.52 -26.45
C SER A 91 30.26 12.39 -27.39
N LYS A 92 31.39 12.52 -28.09
CA LYS A 92 31.94 11.41 -28.87
C LYS A 92 32.60 10.34 -27.98
N THR A 93 32.64 10.57 -26.67
CA THR A 93 33.31 9.71 -25.70
C THR A 93 32.29 8.76 -25.10
N VAL A 94 32.48 7.47 -25.27
CA VAL A 94 31.68 6.41 -24.60
C VAL A 94 31.97 6.40 -23.10
N GLY A 95 30.99 6.12 -22.28
CA GLY A 95 31.11 6.00 -20.84
C GLY A 95 30.46 7.13 -20.06
N TRP A 96 30.88 7.30 -18.82
CA TRP A 96 30.36 8.30 -17.93
C TRP A 96 30.63 9.72 -18.39
N GLN A 97 29.59 10.51 -18.41
CA GLN A 97 29.60 11.94 -18.79
C GLN A 97 28.98 12.75 -17.64
N GLN A 98 29.32 14.03 -17.58
CA GLN A 98 28.78 14.97 -16.60
C GLN A 98 28.59 16.34 -17.23
N ASP A 99 27.51 17.01 -16.86
CA ASP A 99 27.23 18.41 -17.19
C ASP A 99 26.75 19.18 -15.94
N THR A 100 26.17 20.36 -16.15
CA THR A 100 25.65 21.20 -15.03
C THR A 100 24.38 20.66 -14.39
N VAL A 101 23.71 19.69 -15.02
CA VAL A 101 22.45 19.08 -14.52
C VAL A 101 22.76 17.82 -13.75
N GLY A 102 23.64 16.94 -14.26
CA GLY A 102 23.94 15.67 -13.62
C GLY A 102 24.91 14.79 -14.39
N THR A 103 24.95 13.53 -14.00
CA THR A 103 25.78 12.48 -14.60
C THR A 103 24.91 11.53 -15.42
N TRP A 104 25.37 11.14 -16.62
CA TRP A 104 24.72 10.15 -17.47
C TRP A 104 25.73 9.20 -18.10
N TYR A 105 25.27 8.15 -18.77
CA TYR A 105 26.15 7.18 -19.45
C TYR A 105 25.90 7.18 -20.97
N GLN A 106 26.96 7.49 -21.73
CA GLN A 106 26.96 7.52 -23.21
C GLN A 106 27.33 6.15 -23.76
N ASN A 107 26.44 5.56 -24.55
CA ASN A 107 26.74 4.33 -25.31
C ASN A 107 27.55 4.58 -26.56
N ALA A 108 28.16 3.51 -27.11
CA ALA A 108 28.99 3.58 -28.32
C ALA A 108 28.20 4.01 -29.58
N ASP A 109 26.91 3.77 -29.63
CA ASP A 109 26.03 4.15 -30.74
C ASP A 109 25.46 5.58 -30.60
N GLY A 110 25.89 6.31 -29.57
CA GLY A 110 25.40 7.67 -29.27
C GLY A 110 24.10 7.72 -28.48
N SER A 111 23.52 6.58 -28.09
CA SER A 111 22.39 6.54 -27.17
C SER A 111 22.83 6.71 -25.73
N TYR A 112 21.89 6.93 -24.82
CA TYR A 112 22.09 6.96 -23.38
C TYR A 112 20.94 6.23 -22.64
N TYR A 113 21.20 5.80 -21.44
CA TYR A 113 20.17 5.15 -20.62
C TYR A 113 19.19 6.18 -20.03
N ALA A 114 17.89 5.82 -19.96
CA ALA A 114 16.88 6.66 -19.36
C ALA A 114 15.72 5.81 -18.83
N ASP A 115 14.99 6.36 -17.82
CA ASP A 115 13.77 5.82 -17.26
C ASP A 115 13.86 4.35 -16.81
N GLY A 116 14.90 4.04 -16.00
CA GLY A 116 15.00 2.68 -15.47
C GLY A 116 16.33 2.31 -14.83
N LEU A 117 16.40 1.06 -14.39
CA LEU A 117 17.60 0.45 -13.82
C LEU A 117 18.53 -0.02 -14.92
N MET A 118 19.84 0.10 -14.67
CA MET A 118 20.86 -0.40 -15.57
C MET A 118 22.11 -0.84 -14.80
N ASP A 119 22.64 -2.00 -15.18
CA ASP A 119 23.90 -2.49 -14.64
C ASP A 119 25.06 -2.03 -15.53
N ILE A 120 26.01 -1.34 -14.92
CA ILE A 120 27.24 -0.85 -15.58
C ILE A 120 28.42 -1.25 -14.69
N ASP A 121 29.35 -2.00 -15.23
CA ASP A 121 30.56 -2.49 -14.53
C ASP A 121 30.24 -3.22 -13.21
N GLY A 122 29.16 -4.00 -13.18
CA GLY A 122 28.73 -4.78 -12.03
C GLY A 122 28.08 -3.97 -10.91
N LYS A 123 27.70 -2.73 -11.15
CA LYS A 123 26.96 -1.87 -10.25
C LYS A 123 25.64 -1.44 -10.89
N THR A 124 24.56 -1.42 -10.11
CA THR A 124 23.23 -1.02 -10.58
C THR A 124 23.00 0.47 -10.31
N TYR A 125 22.50 1.17 -11.33
CA TYR A 125 22.13 2.58 -11.30
C TYR A 125 20.69 2.76 -11.74
N TYR A 126 20.04 3.85 -11.28
CA TYR A 126 18.75 4.28 -11.81
C TYR A 126 18.93 5.58 -12.60
N PHE A 127 18.48 5.57 -13.85
CA PHE A 127 18.44 6.75 -14.71
C PHE A 127 17.02 7.31 -14.75
N ASP A 128 16.88 8.61 -14.51
CA ASP A 128 15.59 9.29 -14.62
C ASP A 128 15.11 9.35 -16.08
N LYS A 129 13.92 9.92 -16.31
CA LYS A 129 13.32 10.07 -17.64
C LYS A 129 14.19 10.92 -18.59
N ASP A 130 15.00 11.81 -18.04
CA ASP A 130 15.89 12.68 -18.79
C ASP A 130 17.28 12.06 -18.96
N GLY A 131 17.49 10.84 -18.41
CA GLY A 131 18.70 10.01 -18.53
C GLY A 131 19.83 10.42 -17.59
N TYR A 132 19.54 11.09 -16.48
CA TYR A 132 20.53 11.37 -15.45
C TYR A 132 20.46 10.35 -14.33
N VAL A 133 21.62 10.01 -13.77
CA VAL A 133 21.71 9.14 -12.59
C VAL A 133 21.02 9.80 -11.42
N THR A 134 20.19 9.03 -10.73
CA THR A 134 19.44 9.47 -9.56
C THR A 134 20.11 8.96 -8.29
N THR A 135 20.07 9.75 -7.20
CA THR A 135 20.54 9.40 -5.86
C THR A 135 19.38 9.46 -4.84
N GLY A 136 19.57 8.83 -3.69
CA GLY A 136 18.53 8.77 -2.66
C GLY A 136 17.46 7.71 -2.93
N TRP A 137 16.26 7.91 -2.38
CA TRP A 137 15.14 6.96 -2.53
C TRP A 137 14.44 7.12 -3.88
N VAL A 138 14.34 6.00 -4.59
CA VAL A 138 13.59 5.88 -5.86
C VAL A 138 12.63 4.70 -5.75
N THR A 139 11.35 4.91 -6.10
CA THR A 139 10.37 3.82 -6.16
C THR A 139 10.32 3.23 -7.56
N VAL A 140 10.71 1.98 -7.71
CA VAL A 140 10.70 1.23 -8.97
C VAL A 140 9.76 0.03 -8.83
N GLU A 141 8.70 -0.01 -9.63
CA GLU A 141 7.71 -1.11 -9.62
C GLU A 141 7.14 -1.41 -8.22
N GLY A 142 6.94 -0.36 -7.41
CA GLY A 142 6.40 -0.46 -6.04
C GLY A 142 7.44 -0.85 -4.98
N LYS A 143 8.72 -0.99 -5.33
CA LYS A 143 9.82 -1.21 -4.39
C LYS A 143 10.62 0.08 -4.20
N ASP A 144 10.89 0.46 -2.97
CA ASP A 144 11.75 1.59 -2.64
C ASP A 144 13.21 1.11 -2.64
N LEU A 145 14.02 1.71 -3.50
CA LEU A 145 15.44 1.42 -3.66
C LEU A 145 16.25 2.65 -3.27
N TRP A 146 17.37 2.44 -2.58
CA TRP A 146 18.29 3.51 -2.21
C TRP A 146 19.50 3.54 -3.11
N PHE A 147 19.81 4.71 -3.69
CA PHE A 147 21.00 4.96 -4.45
C PHE A 147 21.93 5.90 -3.70
N ASN A 148 23.20 5.49 -3.53
CA ASN A 148 24.23 6.26 -2.87
C ASN A 148 24.55 7.56 -3.60
N ASP A 149 25.36 8.44 -3.03
CA ASP A 149 25.76 9.71 -3.66
C ASP A 149 26.52 9.51 -4.98
N ASP A 150 27.16 8.35 -5.17
CA ASP A 150 27.80 7.96 -6.42
C ASP A 150 26.82 7.34 -7.43
N GLY A 151 25.54 7.28 -7.11
CA GLY A 151 24.45 6.72 -7.93
C GLY A 151 24.31 5.21 -7.87
N THR A 152 25.11 4.49 -7.10
CA THR A 152 25.06 3.04 -7.00
C THR A 152 23.94 2.57 -6.08
N LEU A 153 23.24 1.49 -6.46
CA LEU A 153 22.22 0.84 -5.60
C LEU A 153 22.86 0.27 -4.33
N ASP A 154 22.30 0.62 -3.19
CA ASP A 154 22.52 -0.04 -1.91
C ASP A 154 21.29 -0.86 -1.51
N SER A 155 21.30 -2.14 -1.84
CA SER A 155 20.22 -3.08 -1.54
C SER A 155 20.04 -3.40 -0.05
N THR A 156 20.96 -2.95 0.80
CA THR A 156 20.88 -3.15 2.27
C THR A 156 20.03 -2.10 2.96
N LYS A 157 19.76 -0.97 2.29
CA LYS A 157 18.92 0.10 2.82
C LYS A 157 17.47 -0.25 2.76
N VAL A 158 16.79 -0.07 3.87
CA VAL A 158 15.34 -0.16 3.99
C VAL A 158 14.79 1.23 4.26
N ARG A 159 13.79 1.65 3.49
CA ARG A 159 13.15 2.96 3.70
C ARG A 159 12.52 2.99 5.09
N PRO A 160 12.87 3.95 5.94
CA PRO A 160 12.19 4.11 7.22
C PRO A 160 10.69 4.34 7.00
N MET A 161 9.87 3.56 7.68
CA MET A 161 8.41 3.68 7.64
C MET A 161 7.90 3.97 9.05
N VAL A 162 6.86 4.78 9.14
CA VAL A 162 6.12 5.03 10.37
C VAL A 162 4.67 4.62 10.12
N ALA A 163 4.16 3.72 10.95
CA ALA A 163 2.74 3.40 10.99
C ALA A 163 2.05 4.35 11.99
N LEU A 164 1.13 5.16 11.49
CA LEU A 164 0.29 6.00 12.34
C LEU A 164 -0.85 5.19 12.90
N THR A 165 -1.04 5.22 14.21
CA THR A 165 -2.17 4.55 14.87
C THR A 165 -2.84 5.49 15.86
N PHE A 166 -4.16 5.38 16.00
CA PHE A 166 -4.96 6.21 16.90
C PHE A 166 -5.87 5.31 17.72
N ASP A 167 -5.72 5.37 19.02
CA ASP A 167 -6.49 4.59 19.98
C ASP A 167 -7.65 5.41 20.56
N ASP A 168 -8.59 4.75 21.22
CA ASP A 168 -9.73 5.33 21.96
C ASP A 168 -10.70 6.18 21.14
N GLY A 169 -10.53 6.26 19.84
CA GLY A 169 -11.48 6.96 18.97
C GLY A 169 -12.84 6.24 18.81
N PRO A 170 -13.77 6.87 18.09
CA PRO A 170 -13.76 8.24 17.60
C PRO A 170 -13.98 9.28 18.71
N GLY A 171 -13.49 10.50 18.49
CA GLY A 171 -13.60 11.63 19.40
C GLY A 171 -14.02 12.92 18.69
N GLU A 172 -14.10 14.03 19.44
CA GLU A 172 -14.54 15.34 18.93
C GLU A 172 -13.71 15.83 17.72
N ARG A 173 -12.42 15.50 17.71
CA ARG A 173 -11.49 15.94 16.67
C ARG A 173 -11.26 14.91 15.56
N THR A 174 -11.96 13.77 15.60
CA THR A 174 -11.78 12.72 14.59
C THR A 174 -12.07 13.24 13.17
N GLY A 175 -13.08 14.09 13.00
CA GLY A 175 -13.37 14.69 11.69
C GLY A 175 -12.22 15.54 11.14
N GLU A 176 -11.60 16.37 11.97
CA GLU A 176 -10.44 17.20 11.59
C GLU A 176 -9.21 16.33 11.26
N LEU A 177 -8.99 15.26 12.02
CA LEU A 177 -7.92 14.31 11.78
C LEU A 177 -8.09 13.61 10.42
N LEU A 178 -9.30 13.16 10.10
CA LEU A 178 -9.61 12.53 8.81
C LEU A 178 -9.47 13.53 7.65
N ASP A 179 -9.83 14.82 7.84
CA ASP A 179 -9.58 15.87 6.85
C ASP A 179 -8.08 16.05 6.60
N CYS A 180 -7.26 15.99 7.65
CA CYS A 180 -5.80 16.08 7.55
C CYS A 180 -5.21 14.89 6.81
N LEU A 181 -5.56 13.66 7.19
CA LEU A 181 -5.08 12.45 6.50
C LEU A 181 -5.46 12.46 5.02
N GLU A 182 -6.71 12.80 4.69
CA GLU A 182 -7.18 12.91 3.30
C GLU A 182 -6.41 13.99 2.52
N GLN A 183 -6.11 15.14 3.15
CA GLN A 183 -5.37 16.23 2.52
C GLN A 183 -3.96 15.80 2.09
N TYR A 184 -3.28 15.01 2.93
CA TYR A 184 -1.91 14.57 2.68
C TYR A 184 -1.81 13.19 2.01
N GLY A 185 -2.95 12.53 1.71
CA GLY A 185 -2.97 11.16 1.19
C GLY A 185 -2.33 10.16 2.14
N ALA A 186 -2.38 10.46 3.45
CA ALA A 186 -1.83 9.60 4.49
C ALA A 186 -2.88 8.62 4.99
N HIS A 187 -2.42 7.45 5.47
CA HIS A 187 -3.26 6.40 6.02
C HIS A 187 -2.86 6.12 7.46
N ALA A 188 -3.81 5.60 8.23
CA ALA A 188 -3.61 5.23 9.63
C ALA A 188 -4.46 4.02 9.99
N THR A 189 -4.14 3.36 11.11
CA THR A 189 -5.00 2.38 11.75
C THR A 189 -5.70 3.02 12.94
N PHE A 190 -7.02 2.91 13.00
CA PHE A 190 -7.84 3.43 14.10
C PHE A 190 -8.31 2.28 14.97
N PHE A 191 -7.76 2.15 16.18
CA PHE A 191 -8.22 1.21 17.19
C PHE A 191 -9.36 1.84 17.99
N MET A 192 -10.59 1.53 17.59
CA MET A 192 -11.78 2.21 18.06
C MET A 192 -12.37 1.56 19.29
N GLN A 193 -12.83 2.39 20.22
CA GLN A 193 -13.53 2.00 21.42
C GLN A 193 -15.06 1.99 21.21
N GLY A 194 -15.76 0.94 21.66
CA GLY A 194 -17.18 0.75 21.38
C GLY A 194 -18.08 1.85 21.95
N VAL A 195 -17.83 2.29 23.18
CA VAL A 195 -18.58 3.39 23.79
C VAL A 195 -18.49 4.69 23.01
N ASN A 196 -17.34 4.93 22.36
CA ASN A 196 -17.14 6.11 21.53
C ASN A 196 -17.75 5.94 20.12
N LEU A 197 -17.78 4.73 19.59
CA LEU A 197 -18.52 4.43 18.36
C LEU A 197 -20.01 4.71 18.52
N GLU A 198 -20.61 4.32 19.64
CA GLU A 198 -22.02 4.64 19.94
C GLU A 198 -22.24 6.15 20.15
N LYS A 199 -21.35 6.82 20.88
CA LYS A 199 -21.44 8.25 21.16
C LYS A 199 -21.40 9.12 19.89
N TYR A 200 -20.63 8.71 18.91
CA TYR A 200 -20.43 9.45 17.64
C TYR A 200 -21.05 8.73 16.43
N ALA A 201 -22.06 7.88 16.66
CA ALA A 201 -22.67 7.06 15.60
C ALA A 201 -23.25 7.89 14.44
N ASP A 202 -23.77 9.09 14.72
CA ASP A 202 -24.33 10.02 13.73
C ASP A 202 -23.28 10.58 12.77
N GLN A 203 -22.01 10.56 13.14
CA GLN A 203 -20.88 11.03 12.31
C GLN A 203 -20.40 10.00 11.29
N ASN A 204 -20.74 8.74 11.47
CA ASN A 204 -20.36 7.64 10.57
C ASN A 204 -18.86 7.57 10.27
N TYR A 205 -18.01 7.80 11.28
CA TYR A 205 -16.55 7.85 11.12
C TYR A 205 -15.93 6.56 10.57
N PRO A 206 -16.33 5.33 10.98
CA PRO A 206 -15.72 4.12 10.44
C PRO A 206 -15.87 4.01 8.92
N ALA A 207 -17.03 4.36 8.35
CA ALA A 207 -17.20 4.35 6.90
C ALA A 207 -16.30 5.38 6.21
N ARG A 208 -16.11 6.57 6.80
CA ARG A 208 -15.21 7.59 6.26
C ARG A 208 -13.74 7.17 6.36
N MET A 209 -13.32 6.56 7.49
CA MET A 209 -11.96 6.01 7.65
C MET A 209 -11.65 5.01 6.54
N LEU A 210 -12.56 4.07 6.27
CA LEU A 210 -12.40 3.09 5.21
C LEU A 210 -12.37 3.74 3.82
N GLU A 211 -13.21 4.75 3.55
CA GLU A 211 -13.27 5.46 2.26
C GLU A 211 -11.95 6.16 1.92
N ILE A 212 -11.23 6.68 2.91
CA ILE A 212 -9.91 7.32 2.71
C ILE A 212 -8.73 6.35 2.83
N GLY A 213 -8.99 5.03 2.90
CA GLY A 213 -7.97 3.98 2.89
C GLY A 213 -7.31 3.71 4.24
N CYS A 214 -7.91 4.14 5.35
CA CYS A 214 -7.47 3.79 6.70
C CYS A 214 -7.93 2.39 7.10
N GLU A 215 -7.19 1.76 8.01
CA GLU A 215 -7.52 0.47 8.58
C GLU A 215 -8.41 0.61 9.83
N LEU A 216 -9.37 -0.29 9.96
CA LEU A 216 -10.30 -0.33 11.09
C LEU A 216 -9.85 -1.39 12.09
N GLY A 217 -9.46 -0.95 13.27
CA GLY A 217 -9.02 -1.75 14.40
C GLY A 217 -10.01 -1.71 15.57
N ASN A 218 -9.93 -2.73 16.41
CA ASN A 218 -10.79 -2.91 17.58
C ASN A 218 -9.99 -2.66 18.86
N HIS A 219 -10.52 -1.79 19.75
CA HIS A 219 -9.89 -1.46 21.04
C HIS A 219 -10.79 -1.80 22.24
N SER A 220 -11.59 -2.86 22.09
CA SER A 220 -12.66 -3.28 23.00
C SER A 220 -13.80 -2.25 23.12
N TYR A 221 -14.90 -2.67 23.74
CA TYR A 221 -16.08 -1.83 23.90
C TYR A 221 -15.91 -0.80 25.01
N SER A 222 -15.52 -1.22 26.22
CA SER A 222 -15.48 -0.38 27.41
C SER A 222 -14.08 -0.16 27.99
N HIS A 223 -13.03 -0.53 27.26
CA HIS A 223 -11.62 -0.34 27.64
C HIS A 223 -11.21 -1.05 28.93
N LEU A 224 -11.65 -2.30 29.12
CA LEU A 224 -11.30 -3.12 30.28
C LEU A 224 -9.90 -3.73 30.15
N ASN A 225 -9.27 -4.04 31.30
CA ASN A 225 -8.08 -4.88 31.32
C ASN A 225 -8.46 -6.33 31.00
N MET A 226 -8.15 -6.82 29.81
CA MET A 226 -8.61 -8.11 29.30
C MET A 226 -8.09 -9.31 30.10
N ARG A 227 -6.91 -9.22 30.71
CA ARG A 227 -6.36 -10.30 31.55
C ARG A 227 -7.14 -10.53 32.83
N GLU A 228 -7.97 -9.58 33.24
CA GLU A 228 -8.78 -9.65 34.45
C GLU A 228 -10.22 -10.06 34.14
N GLN A 229 -10.55 -10.34 32.87
CA GLN A 229 -11.92 -10.62 32.47
C GLN A 229 -12.14 -12.12 32.20
N SER A 230 -13.41 -12.53 32.28
CA SER A 230 -13.84 -13.85 31.84
C SER A 230 -13.81 -13.96 30.32
N GLU A 231 -13.68 -15.17 29.77
CA GLU A 231 -13.75 -15.42 28.32
C GLU A 231 -15.02 -14.83 27.70
N GLU A 232 -16.15 -15.00 28.34
CA GLU A 232 -17.45 -14.46 27.92
C GLU A 232 -17.39 -12.93 27.79
N THR A 233 -16.82 -12.25 28.80
CA THR A 233 -16.67 -10.78 28.78
C THR A 233 -15.74 -10.34 27.66
N ILE A 234 -14.61 -11.05 27.48
CA ILE A 234 -13.65 -10.73 26.40
C ILE A 234 -14.35 -10.80 25.05
N ARG A 235 -15.10 -11.90 24.77
CA ARG A 235 -15.85 -12.03 23.52
C ARG A 235 -16.83 -10.89 23.33
N GLN A 236 -17.64 -10.59 24.34
CA GLN A 236 -18.64 -9.52 24.26
C GLN A 236 -18.02 -8.14 23.99
N GLU A 237 -16.87 -7.84 24.61
CA GLU A 237 -16.14 -6.59 24.43
C GLU A 237 -15.66 -6.39 22.98
N PHE A 238 -15.17 -7.44 22.33
CA PHE A 238 -14.67 -7.34 20.95
C PHE A 238 -15.77 -7.52 19.91
N ASP A 239 -16.68 -8.48 20.08
CA ASP A 239 -17.78 -8.75 19.14
C ASP A 239 -18.68 -7.51 18.97
N LYS A 240 -18.98 -6.83 20.09
CA LYS A 240 -19.83 -5.63 20.06
C LYS A 240 -19.20 -4.48 19.25
N VAL A 241 -17.90 -4.30 19.31
CA VAL A 241 -17.19 -3.32 18.46
C VAL A 241 -17.28 -3.72 17.00
N ASP A 242 -17.06 -4.99 16.67
CA ASP A 242 -17.17 -5.49 15.31
C ASP A 242 -18.57 -5.29 14.72
N GLU A 243 -19.61 -5.53 15.51
CA GLU A 243 -21.00 -5.26 15.11
C GLU A 243 -21.24 -3.77 14.81
N LEU A 244 -20.74 -2.87 15.68
CA LEU A 244 -20.87 -1.42 15.49
C LEU A 244 -20.12 -0.94 14.23
N VAL A 245 -18.91 -1.42 14.04
CA VAL A 245 -18.09 -1.08 12.86
C VAL A 245 -18.75 -1.65 11.60
N LYS A 246 -19.24 -2.88 11.64
CA LYS A 246 -19.94 -3.51 10.52
C LYS A 246 -21.24 -2.78 10.15
N ALA A 247 -21.98 -2.31 11.14
CA ALA A 247 -23.19 -1.52 10.92
C ALA A 247 -22.90 -0.18 10.23
N SER A 248 -21.75 0.45 10.51
CA SER A 248 -21.31 1.73 9.97
C SER A 248 -20.59 1.60 8.63
N ALA A 249 -19.60 0.71 8.54
CA ALA A 249 -18.68 0.60 7.40
C ALA A 249 -18.95 -0.61 6.49
N GLY A 250 -19.84 -1.53 6.88
CA GLY A 250 -20.14 -2.74 6.12
C GLY A 250 -19.11 -3.87 6.25
N VAL A 251 -18.03 -3.66 7.01
CA VAL A 251 -16.95 -4.62 7.27
C VAL A 251 -16.66 -4.71 8.76
N GLU A 252 -16.13 -5.82 9.23
CA GLU A 252 -15.61 -5.99 10.58
C GLU A 252 -14.19 -5.40 10.69
N THR A 253 -13.70 -5.22 11.93
CA THR A 253 -12.31 -4.81 12.15
C THR A 253 -11.35 -5.93 11.74
N SER A 254 -10.21 -5.55 11.15
CA SER A 254 -9.18 -6.50 10.67
C SER A 254 -8.15 -6.86 11.74
N VAL A 255 -7.92 -5.95 12.69
CA VAL A 255 -6.85 -6.00 13.69
C VAL A 255 -7.36 -5.56 15.06
N VAL A 256 -6.63 -5.93 16.12
CA VAL A 256 -6.95 -5.51 17.48
C VAL A 256 -5.75 -4.87 18.17
N ARG A 257 -6.04 -4.01 19.14
CA ARG A 257 -5.08 -3.56 20.14
C ARG A 257 -5.76 -3.67 21.50
N PHE A 258 -5.12 -4.42 22.41
CA PHE A 258 -5.67 -4.61 23.73
C PHE A 258 -5.46 -3.38 24.61
N PRO A 259 -6.49 -2.92 25.32
CA PRO A 259 -6.35 -1.85 26.31
C PRO A 259 -5.18 -2.08 27.26
N TYR A 260 -4.44 -1.01 27.57
CA TYR A 260 -3.24 -1.04 28.43
C TYR A 260 -2.11 -1.94 27.93
N GLY A 261 -2.18 -2.47 26.70
CA GLY A 261 -1.27 -3.52 26.24
C GLY A 261 -1.36 -4.81 27.05
N SER A 262 -2.47 -5.03 27.76
CA SER A 262 -2.65 -6.12 28.72
C SER A 262 -3.35 -7.31 28.10
N TYR A 263 -2.57 -8.30 27.68
CA TYR A 263 -3.06 -9.57 27.14
C TYR A 263 -2.08 -10.72 27.45
N ASP A 264 -2.53 -11.93 27.23
CA ASP A 264 -1.75 -13.17 27.27
C ASP A 264 -2.22 -14.13 26.17
N GLU A 265 -1.62 -15.32 26.10
CA GLU A 265 -1.97 -16.32 25.08
C GLU A 265 -3.45 -16.73 25.12
N ASN A 266 -4.05 -16.76 26.30
CA ASN A 266 -5.46 -17.09 26.46
C ASN A 266 -6.33 -15.99 25.83
N VAL A 267 -6.09 -14.72 26.16
CA VAL A 267 -6.80 -13.57 25.58
C VAL A 267 -6.66 -13.53 24.06
N LEU A 268 -5.45 -13.74 23.55
CA LEU A 268 -5.18 -13.81 22.10
C LEU A 268 -6.01 -14.92 21.42
N SER A 269 -6.08 -16.10 22.04
CA SER A 269 -6.82 -17.24 21.48
C SER A 269 -8.32 -17.01 21.43
N ILE A 270 -8.86 -16.24 22.38
CA ILE A 270 -10.29 -15.91 22.44
C ILE A 270 -10.66 -14.94 21.33
N VAL A 271 -9.87 -13.87 21.12
CA VAL A 271 -10.18 -12.81 20.16
C VAL A 271 -9.86 -13.25 18.73
N ASN A 272 -8.81 -14.06 18.55
CA ASN A 272 -8.43 -14.69 17.26
C ASN A 272 -8.28 -13.69 16.09
N LYS A 273 -7.72 -12.51 16.36
CA LYS A 273 -7.34 -11.50 15.38
C LYS A 273 -5.89 -11.08 15.54
N PRO A 274 -5.19 -10.63 14.47
CA PRO A 274 -3.86 -10.04 14.59
C PRO A 274 -3.86 -8.89 15.59
N SER A 275 -2.90 -8.91 16.53
CA SER A 275 -2.75 -7.90 17.57
C SER A 275 -1.50 -7.07 17.32
N PHE A 276 -1.63 -5.75 17.44
CA PHE A 276 -0.54 -4.80 17.28
C PHE A 276 -0.38 -3.93 18.50
N MET A 277 0.86 -3.81 18.94
CA MET A 277 1.28 -2.89 20.00
C MET A 277 1.78 -1.57 19.38
N TRP A 278 2.46 -0.76 20.17
CA TRP A 278 3.10 0.48 19.73
C TRP A 278 4.56 0.48 20.16
N ASP A 279 5.42 1.14 19.39
CA ASP A 279 6.83 1.36 19.71
C ASP A 279 7.05 2.74 20.32
N ILE A 280 6.22 3.72 19.92
CA ILE A 280 6.32 5.11 20.37
C ILE A 280 4.92 5.55 20.83
N ASP A 281 4.84 6.05 22.05
CA ASP A 281 3.66 6.67 22.65
C ASP A 281 3.86 8.19 22.71
N THR A 282 2.79 8.98 22.47
CA THR A 282 2.85 10.45 22.37
C THR A 282 2.00 11.15 23.40
#